data_98b9a603bb1da0674152c3373e448a16
#
_entry.id   98b9a603bb1da0674152c3373e448a16
#
_cell.length_a   1.000
_cell.length_b   1.000
_cell.length_c   1.000
_cell.angle_alpha   90.00
_cell.angle_beta   90.00
_cell.angle_gamma   90.00
#
_symmetry.space_group_name_H-M   'P 1'
#
loop_
_entity.id
_entity.type
_entity.pdbx_description
1 polymer ?
#
loop_
_entity_poly.entity_id
_entity_poly.type
_entity_poly.pdbx_seq_one_letter_code
_entity_poly.pdbx_strand_id
1 'polypeptide(L)'
;MNAPQRLRVTLPLLVAAVFSAPLYAAGANRSEVAPSPRSAQELLQEEVHPESTLDRWHDRLYLGVQDFIARTDARFVGEGDTALPVPASPFRIGLSSDAVYREDGSLDTTPQLDIDLLLQLPNLQRRLRLFVTSDTVEESPSALHSASNKIRAGIRLTPLHYVDFDVGIRADAPPVAFTSLRWQRNLAWGKWELQPLAKIYLETHLGFGVAAGASFDRWIEHWVFRSSSYANWRKDAHDTALTQGFTIAHAQEIIRFGRYSDVVDGKDLARGLGLQLLATGTQDTGVQRYEASFFYKQPTKTHWLYWHVAPLVTWERQFNWHPDPGIRIGIDALFWNVSGR
;
A
#
# COMPACT_ATOMS: atom_id res chain seq x y z
N MET A 1 -19.99 44.96 -2.03
CA MET A 1 -19.29 43.83 -1.40
C MET A 1 -20.06 42.54 -1.75
N ASN A 2 -19.66 41.87 -2.82
CA ASN A 2 -20.31 40.64 -3.30
C ASN A 2 -19.62 39.42 -2.65
N ALA A 3 -20.35 38.66 -1.87
CA ALA A 3 -19.86 37.41 -1.28
C ALA A 3 -19.61 36.38 -2.40
N PRO A 4 -18.52 35.64 -2.39
CA PRO A 4 -18.26 34.60 -3.38
C PRO A 4 -19.24 33.44 -3.18
N GLN A 5 -19.95 33.07 -4.24
CA GLN A 5 -20.79 31.88 -4.27
C GLN A 5 -19.92 30.64 -4.01
N ARG A 6 -20.18 29.96 -2.90
CA ARG A 6 -19.57 28.67 -2.55
C ARG A 6 -20.07 27.63 -3.54
N LEU A 7 -19.19 27.12 -4.37
CA LEU A 7 -19.43 25.95 -5.21
C LEU A 7 -19.60 24.73 -4.26
N ARG A 8 -20.83 24.37 -3.97
CA ARG A 8 -21.15 23.12 -3.24
C ARG A 8 -20.97 21.98 -4.23
N VAL A 9 -19.81 21.37 -4.23
CA VAL A 9 -19.60 20.07 -4.90
C VAL A 9 -20.32 19.01 -4.12
N THR A 10 -21.46 18.58 -4.62
CA THR A 10 -22.24 17.48 -4.04
C THR A 10 -21.59 16.15 -4.39
N LEU A 11 -20.77 15.63 -3.47
CA LEU A 11 -20.06 14.34 -3.56
C LEU A 11 -20.90 13.07 -3.27
N PRO A 12 -22.20 13.10 -2.89
CA PRO A 12 -22.90 11.87 -2.50
C PRO A 12 -23.26 10.92 -3.67
N LEU A 13 -23.07 11.31 -4.93
CA LEU A 13 -23.53 10.49 -6.07
C LEU A 13 -22.56 9.39 -6.51
N LEU A 14 -21.28 9.47 -6.16
CA LEU A 14 -20.27 8.47 -6.60
C LEU A 14 -20.27 7.20 -5.74
N VAL A 15 -20.61 7.29 -4.48
CA VAL A 15 -20.63 6.13 -3.56
C VAL A 15 -21.84 5.22 -3.80
N ALA A 16 -22.99 5.78 -4.19
CA ALA A 16 -24.21 5.00 -4.45
C ALA A 16 -24.16 4.18 -5.76
N ALA A 17 -23.41 4.64 -6.76
CA ALA A 17 -23.30 3.96 -8.06
C ALA A 17 -22.46 2.67 -8.02
N VAL A 18 -21.58 2.51 -7.04
CA VAL A 18 -20.70 1.33 -6.92
C VAL A 18 -21.44 0.10 -6.37
N PHE A 19 -22.53 0.31 -5.63
CA PHE A 19 -23.29 -0.78 -4.99
C PHE A 19 -24.43 -1.35 -5.85
N SER A 20 -24.82 -0.70 -6.96
CA SER A 20 -25.95 -1.08 -7.79
C SER A 20 -25.61 -1.71 -9.15
N ALA A 21 -24.35 -1.94 -9.46
CA ALA A 21 -23.96 -2.60 -10.70
C ALA A 21 -24.28 -4.11 -10.66
N PRO A 22 -25.02 -4.68 -11.61
CA PRO A 22 -25.31 -6.10 -11.64
C PRO A 22 -24.03 -6.90 -11.87
N LEU A 23 -23.86 -7.95 -11.07
CA LEU A 23 -22.76 -8.93 -11.09
C LEU A 23 -22.79 -9.77 -12.39
N TYR A 24 -22.33 -9.23 -13.49
CA TYR A 24 -21.97 -10.03 -14.66
C TYR A 24 -20.46 -10.30 -14.62
N ALA A 25 -20.09 -11.45 -14.06
CA ALA A 25 -18.75 -12.01 -14.20
C ALA A 25 -18.60 -12.52 -15.64
N ALA A 26 -18.27 -11.64 -16.58
CA ALA A 26 -17.77 -12.06 -17.88
C ALA A 26 -16.32 -12.51 -17.68
N GLY A 27 -16.06 -13.82 -17.85
CA GLY A 27 -14.71 -14.37 -17.94
C GLY A 27 -14.00 -13.75 -19.14
N ALA A 28 -13.33 -12.65 -18.93
CA ALA A 28 -12.50 -12.02 -19.93
C ALA A 28 -11.15 -12.74 -19.99
N ASN A 29 -10.78 -13.18 -21.18
CA ASN A 29 -9.47 -13.72 -21.52
C ASN A 29 -8.38 -12.73 -21.05
N ARG A 30 -7.58 -13.15 -20.08
CA ARG A 30 -6.54 -12.35 -19.38
C ARG A 30 -5.26 -12.12 -20.21
N SER A 31 -5.27 -12.33 -21.53
CA SER A 31 -4.02 -12.60 -22.26
C SER A 31 -3.18 -11.39 -22.68
N GLU A 32 -3.48 -10.14 -22.25
CA GLU A 32 -2.65 -8.98 -22.68
C GLU A 32 -2.64 -7.78 -21.73
N VAL A 33 -2.90 -7.94 -20.42
CA VAL A 33 -3.30 -6.79 -19.59
C VAL A 33 -2.19 -6.23 -18.70
N ALA A 34 -1.15 -6.98 -18.38
CA ALA A 34 -0.03 -6.46 -17.58
C ALA A 34 1.22 -7.30 -17.85
N PRO A 35 2.44 -6.76 -17.64
CA PRO A 35 3.61 -7.61 -17.55
C PRO A 35 3.33 -8.66 -16.46
N SER A 36 3.53 -9.94 -16.79
CA SER A 36 3.32 -11.01 -15.80
C SER A 36 4.11 -10.69 -14.55
N PRO A 37 3.47 -10.52 -13.37
CA PRO A 37 4.21 -10.30 -12.16
C PRO A 37 5.09 -11.51 -11.92
N ARG A 38 6.41 -11.30 -11.82
CA ARG A 38 7.31 -12.37 -11.43
C ARG A 38 6.96 -12.82 -10.03
N SER A 39 6.78 -14.11 -9.85
CA SER A 39 6.66 -14.67 -8.51
C SER A 39 8.02 -14.60 -7.82
N ALA A 40 8.04 -14.52 -6.49
CA ALA A 40 9.30 -14.62 -5.75
C ALA A 40 10.09 -15.90 -6.10
N GLN A 41 9.43 -16.95 -6.61
CA GLN A 41 10.05 -18.19 -7.07
C GLN A 41 10.74 -18.08 -8.44
N GLU A 42 10.27 -17.24 -9.35
CA GLU A 42 10.93 -17.02 -10.66
C GLU A 42 12.21 -16.21 -10.52
N LEU A 43 12.31 -15.32 -9.52
CA LEU A 43 13.51 -14.58 -9.19
C LEU A 43 14.63 -15.49 -8.64
N LEU A 44 14.29 -16.66 -8.10
CA LEU A 44 15.23 -17.65 -7.56
C LEU A 44 16.07 -18.37 -8.64
N GLN A 45 15.68 -18.30 -9.91
CA GLN A 45 16.36 -19.01 -11.01
C GLN A 45 17.40 -18.15 -11.75
N GLU A 46 17.51 -16.87 -11.41
CA GLU A 46 18.44 -15.94 -12.06
C GLU A 46 19.78 -15.95 -11.32
N GLU A 47 20.80 -16.41 -11.98
CA GLU A 47 22.25 -16.46 -11.68
C GLU A 47 22.73 -16.33 -10.21
N VAL A 48 23.34 -17.40 -9.72
CA VAL A 48 24.07 -17.45 -8.43
C VAL A 48 25.29 -16.52 -8.49
N HIS A 49 25.12 -15.27 -8.10
CA HIS A 49 26.26 -14.40 -7.80
C HIS A 49 26.89 -14.82 -6.46
N PRO A 50 28.23 -14.68 -6.30
CA PRO A 50 28.88 -15.01 -5.04
C PRO A 50 28.24 -14.21 -3.88
N GLU A 51 27.82 -14.93 -2.84
CA GLU A 51 27.13 -14.38 -1.66
C GLU A 51 27.90 -13.22 -1.03
N SER A 52 27.37 -12.03 -1.11
CA SER A 52 27.91 -10.87 -0.42
C SER A 52 27.61 -10.92 1.09
N THR A 53 28.27 -10.09 1.87
CA THR A 53 27.95 -9.95 3.31
C THR A 53 26.51 -9.46 3.51
N LEU A 54 25.99 -8.66 2.59
CA LEU A 54 24.62 -8.18 2.58
C LEU A 54 23.64 -9.32 2.31
N ASP A 55 23.93 -10.23 1.38
CA ASP A 55 23.08 -11.37 1.08
C ASP A 55 22.97 -12.30 2.28
N ARG A 56 24.10 -12.55 2.97
CA ARG A 56 24.09 -13.34 4.21
C ARG A 56 23.26 -12.68 5.34
N TRP A 57 23.26 -11.35 5.44
CA TRP A 57 22.44 -10.64 6.41
C TRP A 57 20.95 -10.72 6.04
N HIS A 58 20.63 -10.53 4.77
CA HIS A 58 19.29 -10.70 4.23
C HIS A 58 18.72 -12.08 4.55
N ASP A 59 19.48 -13.17 4.24
CA ASP A 59 19.05 -14.54 4.49
C ASP A 59 18.88 -14.83 5.98
N ARG A 60 19.78 -14.34 6.83
CA ARG A 60 19.65 -14.49 8.29
C ARG A 60 18.38 -13.84 8.82
N LEU A 61 18.06 -12.63 8.34
CA LEU A 61 16.86 -11.93 8.77
C LEU A 61 15.62 -12.67 8.29
N TYR A 62 15.60 -13.06 7.02
CA TYR A 62 14.50 -13.83 6.45
C TYR A 62 14.27 -15.14 7.21
N LEU A 63 15.32 -15.96 7.36
CA LEU A 63 15.24 -17.25 8.07
C LEU A 63 14.86 -17.06 9.55
N GLY A 64 15.35 -16.01 10.20
CA GLY A 64 14.97 -15.67 11.58
C GLY A 64 13.48 -15.38 11.72
N VAL A 65 12.90 -14.67 10.77
CA VAL A 65 11.46 -14.40 10.73
C VAL A 65 10.67 -15.68 10.45
N GLN A 66 11.10 -16.50 9.47
CA GLN A 66 10.43 -17.78 9.17
C GLN A 66 10.45 -18.75 10.37
N ASP A 67 11.59 -18.85 11.07
CA ASP A 67 11.76 -19.67 12.25
C ASP A 67 10.89 -19.17 13.44
N PHE A 68 10.76 -17.86 13.59
CA PHE A 68 9.84 -17.26 14.56
C PHE A 68 8.39 -17.65 14.24
N ILE A 69 7.98 -17.57 12.96
CA ILE A 69 6.63 -17.97 12.53
C ILE A 69 6.39 -19.45 12.81
N ALA A 70 7.33 -20.31 12.39
CA ALA A 70 7.20 -21.77 12.56
C ALA A 70 7.09 -22.16 14.04
N ARG A 71 7.91 -21.55 14.91
CA ARG A 71 7.83 -21.79 16.36
C ARG A 71 6.53 -21.27 16.97
N THR A 72 6.03 -20.14 16.49
CA THR A 72 4.76 -19.59 16.98
C THR A 72 3.60 -20.47 16.54
N ASP A 73 3.56 -20.87 15.28
CA ASP A 73 2.50 -21.70 14.72
C ASP A 73 2.48 -23.12 15.31
N ALA A 74 3.66 -23.71 15.60
CA ALA A 74 3.78 -25.00 16.23
C ALA A 74 3.13 -25.10 17.63
N ARG A 75 2.97 -23.96 18.33
CA ARG A 75 2.27 -23.93 19.63
C ARG A 75 0.76 -24.17 19.52
N PHE A 76 0.22 -24.08 18.32
CA PHE A 76 -1.21 -24.27 18.04
C PHE A 76 -1.52 -25.65 17.45
N VAL A 77 -0.53 -26.54 17.33
CA VAL A 77 -0.75 -27.95 16.95
C VAL A 77 -1.37 -28.68 18.14
N GLY A 78 -2.56 -29.26 17.94
CA GLY A 78 -3.23 -30.06 18.95
C GLY A 78 -2.50 -31.38 19.27
N GLU A 79 -2.71 -31.92 20.46
CA GLU A 79 -2.18 -33.25 20.82
C GLU A 79 -2.73 -34.31 19.84
N GLY A 80 -1.84 -34.99 19.12
CA GLY A 80 -2.20 -36.01 18.12
C GLY A 80 -2.44 -35.46 16.69
N ASP A 81 -2.40 -34.16 16.49
CA ASP A 81 -2.53 -33.56 15.15
C ASP A 81 -1.18 -33.53 14.39
N THR A 82 -1.26 -33.68 13.08
CA THR A 82 -0.08 -33.51 12.23
C THR A 82 0.11 -32.00 11.92
N ALA A 83 1.26 -31.48 12.29
CA ALA A 83 1.61 -30.09 12.00
C ALA A 83 1.54 -29.79 10.49
N LEU A 84 0.83 -28.74 10.11
CA LEU A 84 0.80 -28.27 8.73
C LEU A 84 2.09 -27.52 8.41
N PRO A 85 2.64 -27.65 7.18
CA PRO A 85 3.82 -26.90 6.79
C PRO A 85 3.48 -25.40 6.75
N VAL A 86 4.33 -24.60 7.38
CA VAL A 86 4.21 -23.14 7.34
C VAL A 86 4.68 -22.65 5.96
N PRO A 87 3.84 -21.96 5.19
CA PRO A 87 4.23 -21.45 3.91
C PRO A 87 5.28 -20.34 4.07
N ALA A 88 6.15 -20.18 3.08
CA ALA A 88 7.07 -19.07 3.03
C ALA A 88 6.30 -17.75 3.06
N SER A 89 6.69 -16.84 3.94
CA SER A 89 6.07 -15.53 4.13
C SER A 89 7.06 -14.43 3.71
N PRO A 90 7.08 -14.04 2.43
CA PRO A 90 7.90 -12.92 1.99
C PRO A 90 7.43 -11.62 2.63
N PHE A 91 8.36 -10.69 2.84
CA PHE A 91 8.05 -9.38 3.42
C PHE A 91 8.95 -8.29 2.84
N ARG A 92 8.55 -7.04 3.06
CA ARG A 92 9.27 -5.86 2.60
C ARG A 92 9.52 -4.89 3.73
N ILE A 93 10.69 -4.25 3.68
CA ILE A 93 11.04 -3.11 4.51
C ILE A 93 11.54 -2.01 3.57
N GLY A 94 10.90 -0.84 3.63
CA GLY A 94 11.30 0.36 2.90
C GLY A 94 11.72 1.47 3.86
N LEU A 95 12.72 2.23 3.48
CA LEU A 95 13.12 3.45 4.14
C LEU A 95 13.20 4.56 3.11
N SER A 96 12.51 5.66 3.34
CA SER A 96 12.57 6.83 2.45
C SER A 96 12.60 8.13 3.25
N SER A 97 12.97 9.21 2.60
CA SER A 97 12.88 10.55 3.15
C SER A 97 12.50 11.52 2.08
N ASP A 98 11.55 12.39 2.40
CA ASP A 98 11.25 13.59 1.63
C ASP A 98 12.11 14.73 2.13
N ALA A 99 12.63 15.55 1.23
CA ALA A 99 13.28 16.81 1.51
C ALA A 99 12.63 17.88 0.65
N VAL A 100 11.89 18.81 1.25
CA VAL A 100 11.16 19.88 0.57
C VAL A 100 11.73 21.22 0.99
N TYR A 101 12.13 22.02 0.00
CA TYR A 101 12.62 23.38 0.23
C TYR A 101 11.46 24.35 0.22
N ARG A 102 11.24 25.05 1.33
CA ARG A 102 10.14 25.99 1.54
C ARG A 102 10.51 27.40 1.12
N GLU A 103 9.50 28.23 0.83
CA GLU A 103 9.66 29.63 0.47
C GLU A 103 10.44 30.46 1.51
N ASP A 104 10.30 30.13 2.80
CA ASP A 104 11.00 30.79 3.89
C ASP A 104 12.50 30.41 4.00
N GLY A 105 12.99 29.59 3.08
CA GLY A 105 14.36 29.09 3.06
C GLY A 105 14.60 27.89 3.97
N SER A 106 13.58 27.38 4.64
CA SER A 106 13.70 26.16 5.45
C SER A 106 13.71 24.90 4.59
N LEU A 107 14.42 23.88 5.07
CA LEU A 107 14.38 22.52 4.52
C LEU A 107 13.56 21.64 5.45
N ASP A 108 12.39 21.21 4.98
CA ASP A 108 11.54 20.26 5.69
C ASP A 108 11.90 18.84 5.27
N THR A 109 12.27 18.00 6.24
CA THR A 109 12.66 16.61 5.99
C THR A 109 11.75 15.66 6.75
N THR A 110 11.16 14.70 6.01
CA THR A 110 10.21 13.74 6.58
C THR A 110 10.69 12.32 6.32
N PRO A 111 11.36 11.67 7.29
CA PRO A 111 11.73 10.27 7.15
C PRO A 111 10.49 9.38 7.26
N GLN A 112 10.50 8.28 6.50
CA GLN A 112 9.39 7.33 6.40
C GLN A 112 9.94 5.91 6.47
N LEU A 113 9.32 5.08 7.29
CA LEU A 113 9.59 3.65 7.38
C LEU A 113 8.37 2.89 6.86
N ASP A 114 8.57 2.07 5.86
CA ASP A 114 7.52 1.21 5.29
C ASP A 114 7.81 -0.26 5.62
N ILE A 115 6.87 -0.93 6.27
CA ILE A 115 6.94 -2.35 6.59
C ILE A 115 5.69 -3.02 6.04
N ASP A 116 5.89 -4.13 5.34
CA ASP A 116 4.78 -4.97 4.88
C ASP A 116 5.13 -6.43 5.15
N LEU A 117 4.59 -6.97 6.23
CA LEU A 117 4.82 -8.32 6.71
C LEU A 117 3.49 -8.97 6.99
N LEU A 118 3.20 -10.04 6.27
CA LEU A 118 1.99 -10.84 6.45
C LEU A 118 2.36 -12.30 6.73
N LEU A 119 2.17 -12.74 7.96
CA LEU A 119 2.55 -14.06 8.45
C LEU A 119 1.35 -14.98 8.45
N GLN A 120 1.49 -16.16 7.87
CA GLN A 120 0.45 -17.18 7.85
C GLN A 120 0.70 -18.20 8.96
N LEU A 121 -0.34 -18.49 9.77
CA LEU A 121 -0.32 -19.46 10.87
C LEU A 121 -1.31 -20.59 10.55
N PRO A 122 -0.93 -21.57 9.72
CA PRO A 122 -1.86 -22.60 9.23
C PRO A 122 -2.39 -23.53 10.33
N ASN A 123 -1.61 -23.77 11.39
CA ASN A 123 -2.02 -24.61 12.52
C ASN A 123 -2.97 -23.88 13.48
N LEU A 124 -2.91 -22.55 13.58
CA LEU A 124 -3.87 -21.78 14.37
C LEU A 124 -5.22 -21.70 13.67
N GLN A 125 -5.23 -21.23 12.44
CA GLN A 125 -6.42 -21.21 11.59
C GLN A 125 -6.02 -20.80 10.17
N ARG A 126 -6.51 -21.51 9.14
CA ARG A 126 -6.18 -21.22 7.74
C ARG A 126 -6.55 -19.81 7.27
N ARG A 127 -7.45 -19.11 7.97
CA ARG A 127 -7.94 -17.77 7.65
C ARG A 127 -7.37 -16.69 8.54
N LEU A 128 -6.55 -17.05 9.53
CA LEU A 128 -5.97 -16.13 10.49
C LEU A 128 -4.51 -15.85 10.14
N ARG A 129 -4.11 -14.61 10.23
CA ARG A 129 -2.78 -14.12 9.89
C ARG A 129 -2.33 -13.07 10.87
N LEU A 130 -1.05 -13.05 11.16
CA LEU A 130 -0.42 -11.91 11.82
C LEU A 130 0.04 -10.93 10.74
N PHE A 131 -0.12 -9.65 11.00
CA PHE A 131 0.40 -8.62 10.12
C PHE A 131 1.17 -7.57 10.90
N VAL A 132 2.20 -7.02 10.26
CA VAL A 132 2.86 -5.76 10.63
C VAL A 132 2.95 -4.94 9.36
N THR A 133 2.36 -3.76 9.35
CA THR A 133 2.35 -2.88 8.19
C THR A 133 2.47 -1.42 8.60
N SER A 134 3.20 -0.66 7.83
CA SER A 134 3.10 0.81 7.85
C SER A 134 1.94 1.20 6.94
N ASP A 135 0.85 1.53 7.54
CA ASP A 135 -0.44 1.66 6.86
C ASP A 135 -0.53 2.92 5.99
N THR A 136 -0.15 2.75 4.74
CA THR A 136 -0.23 3.80 3.74
C THR A 136 -1.31 3.53 2.69
N VAL A 137 -1.64 2.26 2.49
CA VAL A 137 -2.61 1.81 1.47
C VAL A 137 -4.02 2.29 1.77
N GLU A 138 -4.33 2.52 3.05
CA GLU A 138 -5.66 2.92 3.48
C GLU A 138 -5.88 4.45 3.44
N GLU A 139 -4.80 5.23 3.38
CA GLU A 139 -4.89 6.69 3.32
C GLU A 139 -4.80 7.25 1.91
N SER A 140 -4.14 6.52 0.99
CA SER A 140 -4.07 6.91 -0.42
C SER A 140 -3.65 5.74 -1.31
N PRO A 141 -4.61 5.01 -1.92
CA PRO A 141 -4.31 3.88 -2.81
C PRO A 141 -3.49 4.25 -4.04
N SER A 142 -3.40 5.53 -4.36
CA SER A 142 -2.64 6.03 -5.51
C SER A 142 -1.21 6.41 -5.19
N ALA A 143 -0.90 6.66 -3.93
CA ALA A 143 0.44 7.09 -3.58
C ALA A 143 1.39 5.90 -3.67
N LEU A 144 2.36 5.99 -4.57
CA LEU A 144 3.52 5.10 -4.59
C LEU A 144 4.31 5.18 -3.29
N HIS A 145 4.15 6.29 -2.59
CA HIS A 145 4.65 6.56 -1.27
C HIS A 145 3.62 7.42 -0.52
N SER A 146 3.07 6.91 0.54
CA SER A 146 2.27 7.69 1.48
C SER A 146 3.05 7.87 2.76
N ALA A 147 3.04 9.09 3.26
CA ALA A 147 3.81 9.51 4.42
C ALA A 147 3.15 9.10 5.74
N SER A 148 2.85 7.82 5.95
CA SER A 148 2.40 7.37 7.26
C SER A 148 3.52 6.59 7.96
N ASN A 149 4.17 7.21 8.93
CA ASN A 149 5.12 6.54 9.83
C ASN A 149 4.41 5.69 10.92
N LYS A 150 3.13 5.39 10.73
CA LYS A 150 2.31 4.69 11.73
C LYS A 150 2.35 3.19 11.48
N ILE A 151 3.22 2.51 12.19
CA ILE A 151 3.30 1.04 12.16
C ILE A 151 2.07 0.47 12.88
N ARG A 152 1.39 -0.47 12.23
CA ARG A 152 0.30 -1.27 12.79
C ARG A 152 0.72 -2.73 12.85
N ALA A 153 0.39 -3.37 13.96
CA ALA A 153 0.60 -4.80 14.14
C ALA A 153 -0.69 -5.42 14.70
N GLY A 154 -1.03 -6.62 14.24
CA GLY A 154 -2.26 -7.24 14.70
C GLY A 154 -2.54 -8.58 14.06
N ILE A 155 -3.79 -8.99 14.23
CA ILE A 155 -4.34 -10.23 13.71
C ILE A 155 -5.36 -9.88 12.65
N ARG A 156 -5.27 -10.53 11.49
CA ARG A 156 -6.22 -10.45 10.40
C ARG A 156 -6.95 -11.76 10.25
N LEU A 157 -8.27 -11.70 10.25
CA LEU A 157 -9.15 -12.80 9.87
C LEU A 157 -9.77 -12.46 8.52
N THR A 158 -9.62 -13.37 7.53
CA THR A 158 -10.20 -13.22 6.18
C THR A 158 -11.34 -14.24 6.03
N PRO A 159 -12.56 -13.94 6.51
CA PRO A 159 -13.68 -14.87 6.43
C PRO A 159 -14.14 -15.13 4.99
N LEU A 160 -14.02 -14.14 4.13
CA LEU A 160 -14.34 -14.18 2.71
C LEU A 160 -13.16 -13.63 1.92
N HIS A 161 -12.99 -14.02 0.67
CA HIS A 161 -11.85 -13.61 -0.19
C HIS A 161 -11.65 -12.08 -0.34
N TYR A 162 -12.68 -11.30 -0.03
CA TYR A 162 -12.72 -9.84 -0.22
C TYR A 162 -13.09 -9.10 1.06
N VAL A 163 -13.12 -9.78 2.21
CA VAL A 163 -13.44 -9.18 3.52
C VAL A 163 -12.38 -9.54 4.52
N ASP A 164 -11.72 -8.54 5.08
CA ASP A 164 -10.75 -8.66 6.16
C ASP A 164 -11.29 -8.04 7.44
N PHE A 165 -11.15 -8.74 8.54
CA PHE A 165 -11.38 -8.23 9.89
C PHE A 165 -10.05 -8.17 10.62
N ASP A 166 -9.64 -6.97 11.02
CA ASP A 166 -8.37 -6.71 11.68
C ASP A 166 -8.60 -6.26 13.12
N VAL A 167 -7.78 -6.79 14.04
CA VAL A 167 -7.66 -6.32 15.42
C VAL A 167 -6.18 -6.14 15.73
N GLY A 168 -5.79 -5.01 16.30
CA GLY A 168 -4.37 -4.76 16.54
C GLY A 168 -4.08 -3.50 17.30
N ILE A 169 -2.81 -3.11 17.26
CA ILE A 169 -2.26 -1.93 17.89
C ILE A 169 -1.50 -1.13 16.84
N ARG A 170 -1.71 0.18 16.83
CA ARG A 170 -0.92 1.14 16.08
C ARG A 170 0.13 1.77 17.01
N ALA A 171 1.37 1.83 16.52
CA ALA A 171 2.46 2.51 17.23
C ALA A 171 2.24 4.02 17.17
N ASP A 172 1.63 4.54 18.19
CA ASP A 172 1.42 5.97 18.47
C ASP A 172 1.85 6.26 19.92
N ALA A 173 1.90 7.49 20.32
CA ALA A 173 2.17 7.87 21.70
C ALA A 173 0.98 8.69 22.28
N PRO A 174 0.09 8.08 23.06
CA PRO A 174 0.05 6.67 23.51
C PRO A 174 -0.36 5.67 22.40
N PRO A 175 -0.03 4.36 22.56
CA PRO A 175 -0.45 3.33 21.62
C PRO A 175 -1.97 3.30 21.42
N VAL A 176 -2.40 3.11 20.16
CA VAL A 176 -3.82 3.10 19.79
C VAL A 176 -4.23 1.68 19.44
N ALA A 177 -5.13 1.08 20.24
CA ALA A 177 -5.76 -0.17 19.84
C ALA A 177 -6.83 0.11 18.77
N PHE A 178 -6.94 -0.78 17.79
CA PHE A 178 -7.92 -0.64 16.73
C PHE A 178 -8.59 -1.97 16.38
N THR A 179 -9.77 -1.85 15.83
CA THR A 179 -10.45 -2.91 15.10
C THR A 179 -10.99 -2.35 13.80
N SER A 180 -10.99 -3.15 12.74
CA SER A 180 -11.53 -2.71 11.46
C SER A 180 -12.11 -3.87 10.65
N LEU A 181 -13.13 -3.56 9.87
CA LEU A 181 -13.69 -4.42 8.85
C LEU A 181 -13.49 -3.75 7.50
N ARG A 182 -12.74 -4.40 6.61
CA ARG A 182 -12.43 -3.92 5.27
C ARG A 182 -13.03 -4.86 4.23
N TRP A 183 -13.72 -4.28 3.28
CA TRP A 183 -14.13 -4.93 2.06
C TRP A 183 -13.34 -4.32 0.89
N GLN A 184 -12.74 -5.17 0.07
CA GLN A 184 -12.01 -4.75 -1.12
C GLN A 184 -12.18 -5.81 -2.21
N ARG A 185 -12.39 -5.39 -3.43
CA ARG A 185 -12.58 -6.31 -4.56
C ARG A 185 -11.86 -5.80 -5.80
N ASN A 186 -11.33 -6.72 -6.60
CA ASN A 186 -10.86 -6.42 -7.94
C ASN A 186 -11.93 -6.82 -8.95
N LEU A 187 -12.36 -5.87 -9.77
CA LEU A 187 -13.37 -6.03 -10.81
C LEU A 187 -12.71 -5.70 -12.14
N ALA A 188 -12.58 -6.71 -13.02
CA ALA A 188 -12.08 -6.51 -14.37
C ALA A 188 -13.25 -6.13 -15.32
N TRP A 189 -13.07 -5.05 -16.06
CA TRP A 189 -14.03 -4.60 -17.07
C TRP A 189 -13.30 -4.26 -18.39
N GLY A 190 -13.21 -5.25 -19.27
CA GLY A 190 -12.42 -5.16 -20.49
C GLY A 190 -10.93 -4.96 -20.18
N LYS A 191 -10.37 -3.83 -20.63
CA LYS A 191 -8.97 -3.44 -20.34
C LYS A 191 -8.81 -2.60 -19.06
N TRP A 192 -9.90 -2.41 -18.30
CA TRP A 192 -9.91 -1.65 -17.07
C TRP A 192 -10.02 -2.59 -15.87
N GLU A 193 -9.32 -2.24 -14.81
CA GLU A 193 -9.45 -2.85 -13.49
C GLU A 193 -10.01 -1.80 -12.54
N LEU A 194 -11.12 -2.13 -11.88
CA LEU A 194 -11.73 -1.30 -10.85
C LEU A 194 -11.52 -1.97 -9.50
N GLN A 195 -11.00 -1.22 -8.55
CA GLN A 195 -10.69 -1.68 -7.20
C GLN A 195 -11.43 -0.83 -6.16
N PRO A 196 -12.72 -1.12 -5.91
CA PRO A 196 -13.45 -0.47 -4.84
C PRO A 196 -12.97 -0.98 -3.48
N LEU A 197 -12.94 -0.06 -2.50
CA LEU A 197 -12.59 -0.29 -1.11
C LEU A 197 -13.64 0.36 -0.21
N ALA A 198 -14.08 -0.36 0.81
CA ALA A 198 -14.86 0.20 1.92
C ALA A 198 -14.30 -0.34 3.24
N LYS A 199 -14.21 0.51 4.25
CA LYS A 199 -13.68 0.18 5.56
C LYS A 199 -14.49 0.89 6.64
N ILE A 200 -14.83 0.16 7.69
CA ILE A 200 -15.27 0.72 8.96
C ILE A 200 -14.26 0.37 10.02
N TYR A 201 -13.99 1.28 10.94
CA TYR A 201 -12.99 1.04 11.97
C TYR A 201 -13.32 1.78 13.27
N LEU A 202 -12.78 1.24 14.35
CA LEU A 202 -12.85 1.83 15.67
C LEU A 202 -11.44 1.89 16.25
N GLU A 203 -11.03 3.05 16.71
CA GLU A 203 -9.72 3.30 17.33
C GLU A 203 -9.91 3.89 18.72
N THR A 204 -9.11 3.40 19.70
CA THR A 204 -9.11 4.00 21.04
C THR A 204 -8.65 5.47 20.93
N HIS A 205 -9.33 6.35 21.64
CA HIS A 205 -9.10 7.81 21.68
C HIS A 205 -9.53 8.59 20.42
N LEU A 206 -9.61 7.95 19.25
CA LEU A 206 -10.02 8.60 17.98
C LEU A 206 -11.47 8.26 17.60
N GLY A 207 -12.03 7.19 18.21
CA GLY A 207 -13.41 6.79 17.99
C GLY A 207 -13.66 6.04 16.69
N PHE A 208 -14.89 6.15 16.20
CA PHE A 208 -15.37 5.46 15.02
C PHE A 208 -15.01 6.22 13.73
N GLY A 209 -14.68 5.49 12.68
CA GLY A 209 -14.45 6.05 11.36
C GLY A 209 -14.95 5.16 10.23
N VAL A 210 -15.17 5.77 9.08
CA VAL A 210 -15.57 5.11 7.83
C VAL A 210 -14.69 5.63 6.71
N ALA A 211 -14.18 4.72 5.90
CA ALA A 211 -13.42 5.08 4.71
C ALA A 211 -13.98 4.36 3.49
N ALA A 212 -13.93 5.02 2.35
CA ALA A 212 -14.32 4.46 1.07
C ALA A 212 -13.41 5.01 -0.03
N GLY A 213 -13.15 4.19 -1.03
CA GLY A 213 -12.34 4.61 -2.16
C GLY A 213 -12.50 3.68 -3.35
N ALA A 214 -11.92 4.10 -4.45
CA ALA A 214 -11.81 3.27 -5.65
C ALA A 214 -10.57 3.67 -6.43
N SER A 215 -9.88 2.71 -7.02
CA SER A 215 -8.91 2.95 -8.07
C SER A 215 -9.35 2.32 -9.38
N PHE A 216 -9.04 3.02 -10.46
CA PHE A 216 -9.27 2.59 -11.84
C PHE A 216 -7.92 2.48 -12.52
N ASP A 217 -7.56 1.28 -12.92
CA ASP A 217 -6.32 1.00 -13.62
C ASP A 217 -6.59 0.62 -15.07
N ARG A 218 -5.76 1.11 -15.99
CA ARG A 218 -5.74 0.67 -17.37
C ARG A 218 -4.33 0.32 -17.77
N TRP A 219 -4.13 -0.93 -18.16
CA TRP A 219 -2.86 -1.40 -18.69
C TRP A 219 -2.83 -1.33 -20.21
N ILE A 220 -1.75 -0.78 -20.74
CA ILE A 220 -1.43 -0.76 -22.17
C ILE A 220 0.03 -1.23 -22.25
N GLU A 221 0.24 -2.50 -22.55
CA GLU A 221 1.57 -3.14 -22.51
C GLU A 221 2.22 -2.97 -21.12
N HIS A 222 3.32 -2.24 -21.07
CA HIS A 222 4.04 -1.93 -19.82
C HIS A 222 3.60 -0.61 -19.14
N TRP A 223 2.66 0.11 -19.74
CA TRP A 223 2.15 1.36 -19.18
C TRP A 223 0.90 1.12 -18.35
N VAL A 224 0.88 1.70 -17.16
CA VAL A 224 -0.32 1.77 -16.32
C VAL A 224 -0.78 3.22 -16.17
N PHE A 225 -2.06 3.41 -16.38
CA PHE A 225 -2.79 4.64 -16.07
C PHE A 225 -3.67 4.35 -14.88
N ARG A 226 -3.45 5.01 -13.76
CA ARG A 226 -4.24 4.87 -12.55
C ARG A 226 -4.89 6.18 -12.17
N SER A 227 -6.19 6.12 -11.85
CA SER A 227 -6.92 7.17 -11.13
C SER A 227 -7.46 6.58 -9.86
N SER A 228 -7.23 7.25 -8.72
CA SER A 228 -7.73 6.79 -7.43
C SER A 228 -8.35 7.92 -6.65
N SER A 229 -9.48 7.61 -6.01
CA SER A 229 -10.22 8.52 -5.15
C SER A 229 -10.43 7.85 -3.80
N TYR A 230 -10.23 8.58 -2.72
CA TYR A 230 -10.38 8.07 -1.37
C TYR A 230 -10.98 9.13 -0.46
N ALA A 231 -11.90 8.71 0.38
CA ALA A 231 -12.56 9.52 1.38
C ALA A 231 -12.50 8.81 2.73
N ASN A 232 -12.16 9.53 3.79
CA ASN A 232 -12.06 9.02 5.14
C ASN A 232 -12.72 9.98 6.11
N TRP A 233 -13.84 9.59 6.68
CA TRP A 233 -14.55 10.31 7.72
C TRP A 233 -14.21 9.74 9.10
N ARG A 234 -13.96 10.60 10.07
CA ARG A 234 -13.73 10.24 11.46
C ARG A 234 -14.62 11.06 12.38
N LYS A 235 -15.14 10.41 13.40
CA LYS A 235 -16.05 11.05 14.39
C LYS A 235 -15.36 12.16 15.17
N ASP A 236 -14.09 12.00 15.54
CA ASP A 236 -13.31 12.99 16.29
C ASP A 236 -13.02 14.26 15.49
N ALA A 237 -12.75 14.11 14.21
CA ALA A 237 -12.46 15.23 13.32
C ALA A 237 -13.71 15.97 12.82
N HIS A 238 -14.89 15.32 12.84
CA HIS A 238 -16.16 15.80 12.28
C HIS A 238 -16.09 16.26 10.82
N ASP A 239 -15.01 15.89 10.11
CA ASP A 239 -14.75 16.25 8.74
C ASP A 239 -14.33 15.00 7.93
N THR A 240 -14.42 15.09 6.63
CA THR A 240 -14.03 14.00 5.71
C THR A 240 -12.75 14.39 4.98
N ALA A 241 -11.68 13.66 5.26
CA ALA A 241 -10.45 13.77 4.48
C ALA A 241 -10.66 13.18 3.09
N LEU A 242 -10.20 13.89 2.07
CA LEU A 242 -10.34 13.52 0.66
C LEU A 242 -8.97 13.44 0.00
N THR A 243 -8.77 12.40 -0.79
CA THR A 243 -7.56 12.22 -1.59
C THR A 243 -7.94 11.84 -3.02
N GLN A 244 -7.34 12.51 -4.00
CA GLN A 244 -7.44 12.18 -5.41
C GLN A 244 -6.05 12.05 -6.00
N GLY A 245 -5.76 10.94 -6.67
CA GLY A 245 -4.49 10.68 -7.30
C GLY A 245 -4.64 10.29 -8.77
N PHE A 246 -3.64 10.67 -9.56
CA PHE A 246 -3.46 10.22 -10.94
C PHE A 246 -2.01 9.78 -11.11
N THR A 247 -1.82 8.59 -11.68
CA THR A 247 -0.49 8.04 -11.94
C THR A 247 -0.40 7.52 -13.36
N ILE A 248 0.69 7.84 -14.03
CA ILE A 248 1.08 7.24 -15.31
C ILE A 248 2.46 6.64 -15.07
N ALA A 249 2.59 5.33 -15.24
CA ALA A 249 3.86 4.67 -14.98
C ALA A 249 4.20 3.64 -16.09
N HIS A 250 5.47 3.56 -16.42
CA HIS A 250 6.04 2.49 -17.21
C HIS A 250 6.64 1.45 -16.25
N ALA A 251 5.96 0.34 -16.07
CA ALA A 251 6.34 -0.76 -15.18
C ALA A 251 7.16 -1.79 -15.96
N GLN A 252 8.45 -1.91 -15.67
CA GLN A 252 9.33 -2.92 -16.26
C GLN A 252 9.29 -4.21 -15.46
N GLU A 253 9.12 -4.11 -14.14
CA GLU A 253 9.06 -5.23 -13.23
C GLU A 253 8.09 -4.95 -12.07
N ILE A 254 7.25 -5.95 -11.78
CA ILE A 254 6.26 -5.91 -10.70
C ILE A 254 6.49 -7.14 -9.82
N ILE A 255 6.66 -6.94 -8.52
CA ILE A 255 6.82 -8.00 -7.53
C ILE A 255 5.70 -7.88 -6.52
N ARG A 256 4.88 -8.93 -6.42
CA ARG A 256 3.77 -9.00 -5.45
C ARG A 256 4.20 -9.75 -4.21
N PHE A 257 4.00 -9.13 -3.05
CA PHE A 257 4.28 -9.74 -1.75
C PHE A 257 2.96 -10.08 -1.03
N GLY A 258 2.70 -11.39 -0.92
CA GLY A 258 1.80 -11.99 0.07
C GLY A 258 0.35 -11.51 0.12
N ARG A 259 -0.09 -10.66 -0.78
CA ARG A 259 -1.45 -10.12 -0.80
C ARG A 259 -2.40 -11.00 -1.59
N TYR A 260 -3.62 -11.07 -1.09
CA TYR A 260 -4.73 -11.77 -1.74
C TYR A 260 -5.23 -11.14 -2.99
N SER A 261 -4.92 -9.88 -3.20
CA SER A 261 -5.46 -9.15 -4.31
C SER A 261 -4.61 -9.39 -5.55
N ASP A 262 -5.24 -9.77 -6.62
CA ASP A 262 -4.67 -9.67 -7.97
C ASP A 262 -4.39 -8.21 -8.37
N VAL A 263 -4.52 -7.31 -7.42
CA VAL A 263 -4.37 -5.87 -7.56
C VAL A 263 -2.90 -5.50 -7.47
N VAL A 264 -2.40 -4.81 -8.48
CA VAL A 264 -1.06 -4.21 -8.45
C VAL A 264 -1.14 -2.93 -7.60
N ASP A 265 -0.44 -2.92 -6.49
CA ASP A 265 -0.20 -1.72 -5.69
C ASP A 265 1.00 -0.96 -6.27
N GLY A 266 1.08 0.35 -6.03
CA GLY A 266 2.28 1.13 -6.36
C GLY A 266 3.54 0.62 -5.68
N LYS A 267 3.40 0.01 -4.52
CA LYS A 267 4.46 -0.66 -3.78
C LYS A 267 4.99 -1.92 -4.48
N ASP A 268 4.20 -2.55 -5.32
CA ASP A 268 4.60 -3.75 -6.08
C ASP A 268 5.51 -3.40 -7.26
N LEU A 269 5.62 -2.11 -7.64
CA LEU A 269 6.55 -1.69 -8.67
C LEU A 269 7.99 -1.87 -8.18
N ALA A 270 8.69 -2.83 -8.75
CA ALA A 270 10.09 -3.12 -8.45
C ALA A 270 11.03 -2.32 -9.36
N ARG A 271 10.71 -2.20 -10.64
CA ARG A 271 11.48 -1.47 -11.62
C ARG A 271 10.59 -0.68 -12.55
N GLY A 272 10.83 0.63 -12.68
CA GLY A 272 10.05 1.48 -13.57
C GLY A 272 10.24 2.96 -13.31
N LEU A 273 9.45 3.74 -14.02
CA LEU A 273 9.39 5.20 -13.89
C LEU A 273 7.96 5.69 -14.12
N GLY A 274 7.64 6.87 -13.62
CA GLY A 274 6.32 7.45 -13.87
C GLY A 274 6.15 8.84 -13.32
N LEU A 275 4.97 9.37 -13.57
CA LEU A 275 4.48 10.65 -13.07
C LEU A 275 3.30 10.39 -12.15
N GLN A 276 3.24 11.13 -11.07
CA GLN A 276 2.13 11.11 -10.12
C GLN A 276 1.67 12.53 -9.82
N LEU A 277 0.36 12.71 -9.81
CA LEU A 277 -0.31 13.90 -9.33
C LEU A 277 -1.20 13.50 -8.16
N LEU A 278 -1.13 14.24 -7.07
CA LEU A 278 -1.91 14.00 -5.86
C LEU A 278 -2.57 15.30 -5.42
N ALA A 279 -3.83 15.22 -5.03
CA ALA A 279 -4.56 16.29 -4.38
C ALA A 279 -5.13 15.76 -3.07
N THR A 280 -4.89 16.47 -1.97
CA THR A 280 -5.43 16.14 -0.66
C THR A 280 -6.13 17.34 -0.04
N GLY A 281 -7.12 17.06 0.77
CA GLY A 281 -7.88 18.10 1.44
C GLY A 281 -8.99 17.53 2.29
N THR A 282 -9.95 18.36 2.66
CA THR A 282 -11.13 17.92 3.41
C THR A 282 -12.41 18.47 2.78
N GLN A 283 -13.54 17.87 3.14
CA GLN A 283 -14.85 18.30 2.64
C GLN A 283 -15.12 19.77 3.01
N ASP A 284 -14.78 20.17 4.23
CA ASP A 284 -15.10 21.49 4.76
C ASP A 284 -14.17 22.57 4.22
N THR A 285 -12.89 22.29 4.11
CA THR A 285 -11.87 23.27 3.69
C THR A 285 -11.52 23.22 2.21
N GLY A 286 -11.95 22.18 1.49
CA GLY A 286 -11.56 21.91 0.11
C GLY A 286 -10.13 21.38 0.00
N VAL A 287 -9.52 21.53 -1.18
CA VAL A 287 -8.14 21.09 -1.41
C VAL A 287 -7.18 21.92 -0.57
N GLN A 288 -6.27 21.25 0.11
CA GLN A 288 -5.24 21.85 0.97
C GLN A 288 -3.83 21.68 0.40
N ARG A 289 -3.59 20.62 -0.38
CA ARG A 289 -2.29 20.34 -0.97
C ARG A 289 -2.44 19.69 -2.34
N TYR A 290 -1.60 20.12 -3.27
CA TYR A 290 -1.26 19.40 -4.49
C TYR A 290 0.18 18.92 -4.42
N GLU A 291 0.48 17.80 -5.04
CA GLU A 291 1.82 17.27 -5.23
C GLU A 291 1.94 16.74 -6.66
N ALA A 292 3.01 17.12 -7.35
CA ALA A 292 3.41 16.51 -8.61
C ALA A 292 4.78 15.89 -8.41
N SER A 293 4.96 14.62 -8.78
CA SER A 293 6.24 13.94 -8.65
C SER A 293 6.53 13.09 -9.89
N PHE A 294 7.81 13.01 -10.24
CA PHE A 294 8.33 12.05 -11.20
C PHE A 294 9.16 11.04 -10.41
N PHE A 295 8.83 9.77 -10.48
CA PHE A 295 9.57 8.74 -9.76
C PHE A 295 10.34 7.82 -10.72
N TYR A 296 11.46 7.34 -10.23
CA TYR A 296 12.30 6.36 -10.88
C TYR A 296 12.75 5.33 -9.84
N LYS A 297 12.51 4.03 -10.11
CA LYS A 297 12.84 2.93 -9.22
C LYS A 297 13.62 1.85 -9.97
N GLN A 298 14.70 1.35 -9.38
CA GLN A 298 15.58 0.37 -9.97
C GLN A 298 16.15 -0.59 -8.91
N PRO A 299 16.44 -1.85 -9.29
CA PRO A 299 17.24 -2.73 -8.45
C PRO A 299 18.66 -2.21 -8.31
N THR A 300 19.31 -2.55 -7.19
CA THR A 300 20.75 -2.42 -7.03
C THR A 300 21.49 -3.59 -7.72
N LYS A 301 22.74 -3.81 -7.40
CA LYS A 301 23.47 -5.02 -7.83
C LYS A 301 22.93 -6.30 -7.17
N THR A 302 22.25 -6.15 -6.03
CA THR A 302 21.54 -7.22 -5.32
C THR A 302 20.09 -7.25 -5.77
N HIS A 303 19.54 -8.41 -6.13
CA HIS A 303 18.18 -8.53 -6.68
C HIS A 303 17.05 -8.26 -5.65
N TRP A 304 17.38 -8.19 -4.38
CA TRP A 304 16.43 -7.97 -3.28
C TRP A 304 16.41 -6.53 -2.76
N LEU A 305 17.35 -5.67 -3.19
CA LEU A 305 17.47 -4.29 -2.74
C LEU A 305 17.21 -3.33 -3.91
N TYR A 306 16.24 -2.45 -3.75
CA TYR A 306 15.81 -1.46 -4.74
C TYR A 306 16.01 -0.06 -4.19
N TRP A 307 16.39 0.85 -5.05
CA TRP A 307 16.42 2.27 -4.71
C TRP A 307 15.42 3.03 -5.56
N HIS A 308 14.93 4.13 -5.04
CA HIS A 308 14.07 5.03 -5.78
C HIS A 308 14.42 6.49 -5.51
N VAL A 309 14.16 7.33 -6.50
CA VAL A 309 14.26 8.77 -6.43
C VAL A 309 13.03 9.38 -7.08
N ALA A 310 12.50 10.43 -6.47
CA ALA A 310 11.37 11.15 -7.01
C ALA A 310 11.52 12.66 -6.75
N PRO A 311 12.02 13.44 -7.71
CA PRO A 311 11.84 14.89 -7.68
C PRO A 311 10.35 15.20 -7.63
N LEU A 312 9.97 16.18 -6.81
CA LEU A 312 8.60 16.55 -6.56
C LEU A 312 8.46 18.07 -6.41
N VAL A 313 7.25 18.53 -6.60
CA VAL A 313 6.85 19.90 -6.25
C VAL A 313 5.54 19.81 -5.49
N THR A 314 5.45 20.52 -4.37
CA THR A 314 4.23 20.63 -3.57
C THR A 314 3.69 22.05 -3.60
N TRP A 315 2.39 22.18 -3.57
CA TRP A 315 1.66 23.43 -3.43
C TRP A 315 0.71 23.26 -2.25
N GLU A 316 0.92 24.02 -1.19
CA GLU A 316 0.10 23.93 0.01
C GLU A 316 -0.65 25.24 0.25
N ARG A 317 -1.92 25.14 0.63
CA ARG A 317 -2.78 26.28 0.89
C ARG A 317 -2.26 27.18 2.01
N GLN A 318 -1.66 26.59 3.04
CA GLN A 318 -1.06 27.32 4.15
C GLN A 318 0.13 28.20 3.73
N PHE A 319 0.80 27.87 2.61
CA PHE A 319 1.88 28.63 1.99
C PHE A 319 1.41 29.36 0.72
N ASN A 320 0.13 29.78 0.68
CA ASN A 320 -0.45 30.54 -0.43
C ASN A 320 -0.26 29.89 -1.82
N TRP A 321 -0.21 28.56 -1.87
CA TRP A 321 0.03 27.80 -3.10
C TRP A 321 1.40 28.08 -3.76
N HIS A 322 2.39 28.53 -2.99
CA HIS A 322 3.74 28.65 -3.50
C HIS A 322 4.28 27.28 -3.91
N PRO A 323 4.99 27.16 -5.07
CA PRO A 323 5.60 25.90 -5.47
C PRO A 323 6.86 25.61 -4.66
N ASP A 324 6.80 24.63 -3.79
CA ASP A 324 7.92 24.18 -2.97
C ASP A 324 8.57 22.95 -3.63
N PRO A 325 9.75 23.08 -4.24
CA PRO A 325 10.46 21.97 -4.85
C PRO A 325 11.03 21.04 -3.80
N GLY A 326 11.09 19.76 -4.13
CA GLY A 326 11.63 18.76 -3.23
C GLY A 326 12.15 17.52 -3.95
N ILE A 327 12.66 16.62 -3.17
CA ILE A 327 13.12 15.30 -3.63
C ILE A 327 12.76 14.25 -2.60
N ARG A 328 12.27 13.13 -3.06
CA ARG A 328 12.09 11.91 -2.27
C ARG A 328 13.14 10.90 -2.69
N ILE A 329 13.85 10.33 -1.74
CA ILE A 329 14.81 9.26 -1.97
C ILE A 329 14.55 8.12 -1.00
N GLY A 330 14.78 6.89 -1.45
CA GLY A 330 14.59 5.75 -0.56
C GLY A 330 15.14 4.46 -1.12
N ILE A 331 15.07 3.45 -0.25
CA ILE A 331 15.47 2.08 -0.52
C ILE A 331 14.38 1.13 -0.03
N ASP A 332 14.13 0.06 -0.80
CA ASP A 332 13.22 -1.02 -0.45
C ASP A 332 14.01 -2.33 -0.42
N ALA A 333 13.99 -3.02 0.70
CA ALA A 333 14.52 -4.36 0.83
C ALA A 333 13.39 -5.38 0.81
N LEU A 334 13.47 -6.34 -0.11
CA LEU A 334 12.51 -7.40 -0.29
C LEU A 334 13.11 -8.69 0.25
N PHE A 335 12.38 -9.36 1.13
CA PHE A 335 12.86 -10.55 1.83
C PHE A 335 12.10 -11.80 1.38
N TRP A 336 12.82 -12.73 0.78
CA TRP A 336 12.33 -14.06 0.39
C TRP A 336 13.50 -15.06 0.45
N ASN A 337 13.21 -16.34 0.30
CA ASN A 337 14.27 -17.34 0.26
C ASN A 337 15.06 -17.25 -1.04
N VAL A 338 16.24 -16.67 -1.01
CA VAL A 338 17.14 -16.55 -2.17
C VAL A 338 17.94 -17.84 -2.42
N SER A 339 18.19 -18.61 -1.39
CA SER A 339 19.15 -19.73 -1.45
C SER A 339 18.57 -21.04 -1.96
N GLY A 340 17.29 -21.15 -2.28
CA GLY A 340 16.71 -22.39 -2.86
C GLY A 340 17.00 -23.68 -2.08
N ARG A 341 17.37 -23.60 -0.80
CA ARG A 341 17.73 -24.71 0.08
C ARG A 341 16.62 -25.12 1.01
#